data_3845734fe697838e01701047acc0b0df
#
_entry.id   3845734fe697838e01701047acc0b0df
#
_cell.length_a   1.000
_cell.length_b   1.000
_cell.length_c   1.000
_cell.angle_alpha   90.00
_cell.angle_beta   90.00
_cell.angle_gamma   90.00
#
_symmetry.space_group_name_H-M   'P 1'
#
loop_
_entity.id
_entity.type
_entity.pdbx_description
1 polymer ?
#
loop_
_entity_poly.entity_id
_entity_poly.type
_entity_poly.pdbx_seq_one_letter_code
_entity_poly.pdbx_strand_id
1 'polypeptide(L)'
;MAIVGYARVSTRDQDLAGQFAELKAAGCELVYREKVSSAASDRKELARLVRKLERGDTVIVMRLDRLARSTRDLLNILDEIGKAGAGFRSIKDTWADTTTSHGRLMLTILGGLAEFERELIKDRTDAGRVRAKARGVKFGRKPKLNPFQREQALARLSTGETQAEVARTYGVDRATISRLASPLPFEACAALPGN
;
A
#
# COMPACT_ATOMS: atom_id res chain seq x y z
N MET A 1 -18.32 -26.99 -1.14
CA MET A 1 -17.61 -26.38 -2.26
C MET A 1 -18.60 -25.46 -2.98
N ALA A 2 -18.60 -24.19 -2.67
CA ALA A 2 -19.47 -23.20 -3.27
C ALA A 2 -18.74 -22.47 -4.41
N ILE A 3 -19.48 -22.07 -5.45
CA ILE A 3 -18.97 -21.22 -6.52
C ILE A 3 -19.45 -19.80 -6.26
N VAL A 4 -18.51 -18.89 -5.98
CA VAL A 4 -18.80 -17.53 -5.54
C VAL A 4 -18.30 -16.54 -6.58
N GLY A 5 -19.18 -15.67 -7.05
CA GLY A 5 -18.87 -14.64 -8.04
C GLY A 5 -18.48 -13.31 -7.38
N TYR A 6 -17.56 -12.57 -8.01
CA TYR A 6 -17.29 -11.18 -7.67
C TYR A 6 -17.42 -10.29 -8.90
N ALA A 7 -18.21 -9.23 -8.79
CA ALA A 7 -18.44 -8.23 -9.83
C ALA A 7 -18.12 -6.83 -9.30
N ARG A 8 -17.29 -6.09 -10.03
CA ARG A 8 -16.94 -4.69 -9.71
C ARG A 8 -17.29 -3.76 -10.85
N VAL A 9 -17.99 -2.68 -10.53
CA VAL A 9 -18.33 -1.62 -11.49
C VAL A 9 -17.92 -0.26 -10.99
N SER A 10 -17.53 0.62 -11.92
CA SER A 10 -17.44 2.05 -11.64
C SER A 10 -18.83 2.67 -11.70
N THR A 11 -19.01 3.84 -11.07
CA THR A 11 -20.29 4.58 -11.09
C THR A 11 -20.76 4.97 -12.50
N ARG A 12 -19.88 4.85 -13.52
CA ARG A 12 -20.15 5.16 -14.94
C ARG A 12 -20.45 3.93 -15.79
N ASP A 13 -20.17 2.73 -15.30
CA ASP A 13 -20.37 1.48 -16.05
C ASP A 13 -21.80 0.95 -15.86
N GLN A 14 -22.55 0.90 -16.94
CA GLN A 14 -23.91 0.32 -17.01
C GLN A 14 -23.91 -1.22 -17.06
N ASP A 15 -22.74 -1.88 -17.06
CA ASP A 15 -22.62 -3.31 -17.36
C ASP A 15 -22.60 -4.25 -16.12
N LEU A 16 -23.19 -3.82 -15.00
CA LEU A 16 -23.33 -4.71 -13.84
C LEU A 16 -24.25 -5.92 -14.15
N ALA A 17 -25.30 -5.68 -14.94
CA ALA A 17 -26.28 -6.71 -15.29
C ALA A 17 -25.66 -7.80 -16.18
N GLY A 18 -24.82 -7.40 -17.16
CA GLY A 18 -24.08 -8.34 -18.01
C GLY A 18 -23.09 -9.18 -17.24
N GLN A 19 -22.25 -8.57 -16.40
CA GLN A 19 -21.31 -9.30 -15.54
C GLN A 19 -22.03 -10.29 -14.60
N PHE A 20 -23.16 -9.88 -14.04
CA PHE A 20 -23.95 -10.73 -13.17
C PHE A 20 -24.54 -11.93 -13.91
N ALA A 21 -25.08 -11.72 -15.11
CA ALA A 21 -25.63 -12.80 -15.95
C ALA A 21 -24.53 -13.81 -16.32
N GLU A 22 -23.34 -13.36 -16.74
CA GLU A 22 -22.22 -14.25 -17.07
C GLU A 22 -21.74 -15.04 -15.85
N LEU A 23 -21.63 -14.41 -14.66
CA LEU A 23 -21.27 -15.10 -13.43
C LEU A 23 -22.32 -16.14 -13.03
N LYS A 24 -23.59 -15.83 -13.18
CA LYS A 24 -24.68 -16.81 -12.93
C LYS A 24 -24.65 -17.97 -13.93
N ALA A 25 -24.41 -17.69 -15.20
CA ALA A 25 -24.23 -18.72 -16.23
C ALA A 25 -23.00 -19.62 -15.95
N ALA A 26 -21.96 -19.06 -15.32
CA ALA A 26 -20.79 -19.82 -14.88
C ALA A 26 -21.02 -20.65 -13.60
N GLY A 27 -22.25 -20.67 -13.06
CA GLY A 27 -22.64 -21.48 -11.90
C GLY A 27 -22.44 -20.80 -10.55
N CYS A 28 -22.23 -19.47 -10.50
CA CYS A 28 -22.07 -18.79 -9.21
C CYS A 28 -23.39 -18.80 -8.41
N GLU A 29 -23.37 -19.43 -7.24
CA GLU A 29 -24.50 -19.46 -6.31
C GLU A 29 -24.74 -18.08 -5.69
N LEU A 30 -23.66 -17.44 -5.25
CA LEU A 30 -23.65 -16.10 -4.65
C LEU A 30 -22.72 -15.18 -5.44
N VAL A 31 -23.16 -13.93 -5.68
CA VAL A 31 -22.35 -12.91 -6.36
C VAL A 31 -22.23 -11.66 -5.49
N TYR A 32 -21.01 -11.35 -5.05
CA TYR A 32 -20.67 -10.11 -4.35
C TYR A 32 -20.50 -8.97 -5.36
N ARG A 33 -21.19 -7.87 -5.11
CA ARG A 33 -21.24 -6.73 -6.04
C ARG A 33 -20.60 -5.50 -5.40
N GLU A 34 -19.51 -5.04 -5.99
CA GLU A 34 -18.79 -3.87 -5.52
C GLU A 34 -19.07 -2.68 -6.45
N LYS A 35 -19.65 -1.61 -5.89
CA LYS A 35 -19.80 -0.34 -6.61
C LYS A 35 -18.74 0.63 -6.10
N VAL A 36 -17.71 0.89 -6.90
CA VAL A 36 -16.56 1.71 -6.50
C VAL A 36 -16.62 3.06 -7.20
N SER A 37 -16.71 4.16 -6.42
CA SER A 37 -16.41 5.49 -6.91
C SER A 37 -14.88 5.69 -6.97
N SER A 38 -14.42 6.55 -7.88
CA SER A 38 -12.99 6.83 -8.09
C SER A 38 -12.22 7.28 -6.84
N ALA A 39 -12.94 7.81 -5.84
CA ALA A 39 -12.38 8.33 -4.58
C ALA A 39 -12.35 7.29 -3.43
N ALA A 40 -13.16 6.23 -3.47
CA ALA A 40 -13.23 5.25 -2.40
C ALA A 40 -12.34 4.04 -2.70
N SER A 41 -11.29 3.89 -1.91
CA SER A 41 -10.37 2.73 -1.95
C SER A 41 -10.97 1.46 -1.34
N ASP A 42 -12.11 1.56 -0.66
CA ASP A 42 -12.64 0.54 0.25
C ASP A 42 -13.47 -0.50 -0.52
N ARG A 43 -12.96 -1.74 -0.57
CA ARG A 43 -13.60 -2.89 -1.22
C ARG A 43 -14.26 -3.79 -0.18
N LYS A 44 -15.35 -3.30 0.39
CA LYS A 44 -16.04 -3.98 1.50
C LYS A 44 -16.59 -5.33 1.11
N GLU A 45 -17.13 -5.44 -0.10
CA GLU A 45 -17.72 -6.69 -0.57
C GLU A 45 -16.64 -7.73 -0.94
N LEU A 46 -15.48 -7.31 -1.50
CA LEU A 46 -14.34 -8.20 -1.69
C LEU A 46 -13.80 -8.72 -0.35
N ALA A 47 -13.59 -7.84 0.61
CA ALA A 47 -13.13 -8.23 1.94
C ALA A 47 -14.14 -9.16 2.65
N ARG A 48 -15.44 -8.93 2.45
CA ARG A 48 -16.50 -9.80 2.97
C ARG A 48 -16.51 -11.18 2.30
N LEU A 49 -16.29 -11.21 0.97
CA LEU A 49 -16.16 -12.44 0.21
C LEU A 49 -14.99 -13.26 0.77
N VAL A 50 -13.79 -12.69 0.81
CA VAL A 50 -12.57 -13.40 1.26
C VAL A 50 -12.71 -13.96 2.66
N ARG A 51 -13.32 -13.20 3.60
CA ARG A 51 -13.56 -13.68 4.98
C ARG A 51 -14.53 -14.86 5.09
N LYS A 52 -15.39 -15.05 4.09
CA LYS A 52 -16.41 -16.10 4.08
C LYS A 52 -16.02 -17.33 3.28
N LEU A 53 -14.85 -17.29 2.61
CA LEU A 53 -14.37 -18.43 1.84
C LEU A 53 -14.05 -19.60 2.75
N GLU A 54 -14.46 -20.77 2.31
CA GLU A 54 -14.14 -22.04 2.91
C GLU A 54 -13.24 -22.88 2.00
N ARG A 55 -12.59 -23.86 2.60
CA ARG A 55 -11.71 -24.76 1.84
C ARG A 55 -12.49 -25.49 0.74
N GLY A 56 -12.00 -25.38 -0.50
CA GLY A 56 -12.60 -26.00 -1.68
C GLY A 56 -13.58 -25.11 -2.44
N ASP A 57 -13.90 -23.92 -1.93
CA ASP A 57 -14.69 -22.95 -2.67
C ASP A 57 -13.93 -22.43 -3.90
N THR A 58 -14.65 -21.87 -4.85
CA THR A 58 -14.04 -21.27 -6.06
C THR A 58 -14.59 -19.87 -6.28
N VAL A 59 -13.67 -18.89 -6.31
CA VAL A 59 -14.02 -17.50 -6.65
C VAL A 59 -13.95 -17.33 -8.16
N ILE A 60 -15.02 -16.83 -8.76
CA ILE A 60 -15.09 -16.54 -10.20
C ILE A 60 -15.26 -15.05 -10.42
N VAL A 61 -14.47 -14.51 -11.35
CA VAL A 61 -14.60 -13.14 -11.86
C VAL A 61 -14.76 -13.16 -13.38
N MET A 62 -15.36 -12.12 -13.93
CA MET A 62 -15.47 -12.01 -15.38
C MET A 62 -14.12 -11.76 -16.04
N ARG A 63 -13.31 -10.82 -15.47
CA ARG A 63 -11.96 -10.43 -15.91
C ARG A 63 -11.09 -10.03 -14.73
N LEU A 64 -9.78 -10.16 -14.87
CA LEU A 64 -8.81 -9.78 -13.84
C LEU A 64 -8.87 -8.29 -13.48
N ASP A 65 -9.14 -7.41 -14.44
CA ASP A 65 -9.28 -5.96 -14.20
C ASP A 65 -10.52 -5.62 -13.34
N ARG A 66 -11.48 -6.53 -13.21
CA ARG A 66 -12.63 -6.40 -12.29
C ARG A 66 -12.23 -6.83 -10.85
N LEU A 67 -11.29 -7.74 -10.72
CA LEU A 67 -10.79 -8.15 -9.39
C LEU A 67 -9.77 -7.17 -8.83
N ALA A 68 -8.76 -6.81 -9.62
CA ALA A 68 -7.61 -6.08 -9.15
C ALA A 68 -7.38 -4.76 -9.91
N ARG A 69 -6.63 -3.84 -9.29
CA ARG A 69 -6.24 -2.54 -9.87
C ARG A 69 -4.78 -2.52 -10.34
N SER A 70 -4.00 -3.49 -9.93
CA SER A 70 -2.60 -3.68 -10.30
C SER A 70 -2.23 -5.14 -10.16
N THR A 71 -1.11 -5.55 -10.76
CA THR A 71 -0.58 -6.91 -10.64
C THR A 71 -0.32 -7.28 -9.17
N ARG A 72 0.22 -6.37 -8.38
CA ARG A 72 0.43 -6.59 -6.94
C ARG A 72 -0.88 -6.82 -6.18
N ASP A 73 -1.89 -5.99 -6.44
CA ASP A 73 -3.21 -6.12 -5.84
C ASP A 73 -3.84 -7.48 -6.21
N LEU A 74 -3.68 -7.91 -7.47
CA LEU A 74 -4.10 -9.23 -7.93
C LEU A 74 -3.43 -10.36 -7.13
N LEU A 75 -2.11 -10.32 -7.02
CA LEU A 75 -1.34 -11.36 -6.33
C LEU A 75 -1.69 -11.44 -4.84
N ASN A 76 -1.88 -10.29 -4.17
CA ASN A 76 -2.31 -10.26 -2.78
C ASN A 76 -3.69 -10.90 -2.59
N ILE A 77 -4.66 -10.57 -3.47
CA ILE A 77 -6.00 -11.16 -3.41
C ILE A 77 -5.95 -12.67 -3.66
N LEU A 78 -5.16 -13.12 -4.64
CA LEU A 78 -4.99 -14.54 -4.95
C LEU A 78 -4.31 -15.32 -3.81
N ASP A 79 -3.36 -14.70 -3.13
CA ASP A 79 -2.72 -15.25 -1.94
C ASP A 79 -3.73 -15.42 -0.78
N GLU A 80 -4.58 -14.41 -0.55
CA GLU A 80 -5.66 -14.51 0.46
C GLU A 80 -6.66 -15.62 0.13
N ILE A 81 -7.07 -15.75 -1.14
CA ILE A 81 -7.94 -16.82 -1.60
C ILE A 81 -7.27 -18.18 -1.41
N GLY A 82 -5.99 -18.30 -1.76
CA GLY A 82 -5.20 -19.51 -1.58
C GLY A 82 -5.02 -19.91 -0.12
N LYS A 83 -4.78 -18.95 0.78
CA LYS A 83 -4.72 -19.17 2.24
C LYS A 83 -6.03 -19.70 2.83
N ALA A 84 -7.16 -19.29 2.28
CA ALA A 84 -8.46 -19.85 2.63
C ALA A 84 -8.67 -21.29 2.07
N GLY A 85 -7.73 -21.80 1.27
CA GLY A 85 -7.85 -23.09 0.61
C GLY A 85 -8.86 -23.10 -0.54
N ALA A 86 -9.20 -21.94 -1.07
CA ALA A 86 -10.13 -21.75 -2.16
C ALA A 86 -9.42 -21.60 -3.52
N GLY A 87 -10.12 -21.92 -4.60
CA GLY A 87 -9.68 -21.71 -5.97
C GLY A 87 -10.11 -20.36 -6.53
N PHE A 88 -9.47 -19.95 -7.61
CA PHE A 88 -9.82 -18.75 -8.36
C PHE A 88 -9.88 -19.03 -9.85
N ARG A 89 -10.84 -18.44 -10.57
CA ARG A 89 -10.95 -18.53 -12.03
C ARG A 89 -11.48 -17.23 -12.65
N SER A 90 -10.85 -16.77 -13.74
CA SER A 90 -11.37 -15.71 -14.60
C SER A 90 -12.10 -16.32 -15.80
N ILE A 91 -13.28 -15.78 -16.18
CA ILE A 91 -14.05 -16.28 -17.33
C ILE A 91 -13.36 -15.89 -18.64
N LYS A 92 -12.97 -14.64 -18.79
CA LYS A 92 -12.37 -14.12 -20.03
C LYS A 92 -10.86 -14.34 -20.11
N ASP A 93 -10.16 -14.35 -18.96
CA ASP A 93 -8.71 -14.59 -18.89
C ASP A 93 -8.47 -16.07 -18.54
N THR A 94 -8.68 -16.96 -19.50
CA THR A 94 -8.70 -18.43 -19.30
C THR A 94 -7.43 -19.02 -18.71
N TRP A 95 -6.29 -18.32 -18.87
CA TRP A 95 -5.02 -18.70 -18.25
C TRP A 95 -4.98 -18.45 -16.74
N ALA A 96 -5.86 -17.57 -16.23
CA ALA A 96 -5.93 -17.20 -14.82
C ALA A 96 -6.93 -18.11 -14.08
N ASP A 97 -6.52 -19.36 -13.87
CA ASP A 97 -7.29 -20.41 -13.20
C ASP A 97 -6.39 -21.19 -12.23
N THR A 98 -6.49 -20.89 -10.92
CA THR A 98 -5.69 -21.59 -9.90
C THR A 98 -6.15 -23.02 -9.65
N THR A 99 -7.28 -23.44 -10.18
CA THR A 99 -7.74 -24.84 -10.04
C THR A 99 -6.95 -25.77 -10.95
N THR A 100 -6.31 -25.24 -12.00
CA THR A 100 -5.45 -25.98 -12.93
C THR A 100 -3.97 -25.82 -12.58
N SER A 101 -3.15 -26.82 -12.88
CA SER A 101 -1.68 -26.76 -12.69
C SER A 101 -1.05 -25.69 -13.57
N HIS A 102 -1.52 -25.55 -14.81
CA HIS A 102 -1.03 -24.52 -15.74
C HIS A 102 -1.32 -23.11 -15.26
N GLY A 103 -2.56 -22.83 -14.83
CA GLY A 103 -2.91 -21.51 -14.30
C GLY A 103 -2.15 -21.15 -13.01
N ARG A 104 -1.94 -22.12 -12.11
CA ARG A 104 -1.09 -21.92 -10.94
C ARG A 104 0.34 -21.54 -11.34
N LEU A 105 0.94 -22.25 -12.30
CA LEU A 105 2.28 -21.94 -12.81
C LEU A 105 2.35 -20.53 -13.39
N MET A 106 1.40 -20.14 -14.24
CA MET A 106 1.34 -18.80 -14.83
C MET A 106 1.24 -17.69 -13.78
N LEU A 107 0.40 -17.86 -12.77
CA LEU A 107 0.28 -16.89 -11.68
C LEU A 107 1.53 -16.82 -10.80
N THR A 108 2.22 -17.93 -10.59
CA THR A 108 3.52 -17.97 -9.90
C THR A 108 4.60 -17.19 -10.67
N ILE A 109 4.66 -17.37 -11.99
CA ILE A 109 5.61 -16.64 -12.85
C ILE A 109 5.31 -15.13 -12.81
N LEU A 110 4.06 -14.73 -12.91
CA LEU A 110 3.66 -13.32 -12.78
C LEU A 110 3.99 -12.74 -11.42
N GLY A 111 3.85 -13.53 -10.35
CA GLY A 111 4.24 -13.16 -9.00
C GLY A 111 5.72 -12.87 -8.89
N GLY A 112 6.55 -13.76 -9.37
CA GLY A 112 8.01 -13.59 -9.40
C GLY A 112 8.45 -12.39 -10.23
N LEU A 113 7.81 -12.14 -11.38
CA LEU A 113 8.10 -10.97 -12.22
C LEU A 113 7.74 -9.65 -11.51
N ALA A 114 6.58 -9.59 -10.85
CA ALA A 114 6.17 -8.40 -10.10
C ALA A 114 7.09 -8.10 -8.90
N GLU A 115 7.62 -9.14 -8.24
CA GLU A 115 8.61 -9.00 -7.18
C GLU A 115 9.95 -8.48 -7.72
N PHE A 116 10.42 -9.04 -8.81
CA PHE A 116 11.64 -8.60 -9.49
C PHE A 116 11.56 -7.13 -9.94
N GLU A 117 10.45 -6.70 -10.55
CA GLU A 117 10.25 -5.29 -10.89
C GLU A 117 10.29 -4.37 -9.66
N ARG A 118 9.75 -4.82 -8.54
CA ARG A 118 9.79 -4.08 -7.28
C ARG A 118 11.23 -3.92 -6.75
N GLU A 119 12.02 -4.98 -6.80
CA GLU A 119 13.43 -4.95 -6.38
C GLU A 119 14.22 -3.97 -7.25
N LEU A 120 14.05 -4.01 -8.57
CA LEU A 120 14.69 -3.06 -9.48
C LEU A 120 14.33 -1.60 -9.17
N ILE A 121 13.06 -1.31 -8.87
CA ILE A 121 12.62 0.04 -8.48
C ILE A 121 13.26 0.46 -7.15
N LYS A 122 13.32 -0.45 -6.18
CA LYS A 122 13.94 -0.22 -4.88
C LYS A 122 15.42 0.10 -5.05
N ASP A 123 16.17 -0.70 -5.79
CA ASP A 123 17.61 -0.51 -6.02
C ASP A 123 17.90 0.83 -6.70
N ARG A 124 17.14 1.19 -7.74
CA ARG A 124 17.25 2.52 -8.39
C ARG A 124 16.96 3.66 -7.41
N THR A 125 15.96 3.49 -6.56
CA THR A 125 15.57 4.51 -5.56
C THR A 125 16.64 4.65 -4.50
N ASP A 126 17.19 3.56 -3.98
CA ASP A 126 18.22 3.56 -2.94
C ASP A 126 19.54 4.13 -3.48
N ALA A 127 19.93 3.76 -4.70
CA ALA A 127 21.07 4.39 -5.38
C ALA A 127 20.85 5.91 -5.60
N GLY A 128 19.62 6.32 -5.91
CA GLY A 128 19.23 7.73 -6.02
C GLY A 128 19.32 8.47 -4.69
N ARG A 129 18.87 7.85 -3.60
CA ARG A 129 18.96 8.40 -2.23
C ARG A 129 20.39 8.57 -1.77
N VAL A 130 21.25 7.57 -2.02
CA VAL A 130 22.70 7.66 -1.70
C VAL A 130 23.34 8.85 -2.40
N ARG A 131 23.13 8.98 -3.71
CA ARG A 131 23.64 10.12 -4.50
C ARG A 131 23.09 11.46 -4.02
N ALA A 132 21.83 11.53 -3.65
CA ALA A 132 21.23 12.75 -3.14
C ALA A 132 21.77 13.13 -1.74
N LYS A 133 21.99 12.16 -0.87
CA LYS A 133 22.67 12.36 0.44
C LYS A 133 24.09 12.88 0.24
N ALA A 134 24.86 12.31 -0.68
CA ALA A 134 26.22 12.77 -0.98
C ALA A 134 26.24 14.22 -1.49
N ARG A 135 25.15 14.70 -2.12
CA ARG A 135 24.98 16.11 -2.54
C ARG A 135 24.38 17.00 -1.44
N GLY A 136 24.27 16.50 -0.20
CA GLY A 136 23.75 17.27 0.95
C GLY A 136 22.23 17.37 1.04
N VAL A 137 21.48 16.63 0.24
CA VAL A 137 20.01 16.62 0.30
C VAL A 137 19.56 15.93 1.59
N LYS A 138 18.83 16.66 2.44
CA LYS A 138 18.23 16.14 3.66
C LYS A 138 16.88 15.54 3.37
N PHE A 139 16.70 14.25 3.67
CA PHE A 139 15.43 13.54 3.55
C PHE A 139 14.62 13.66 4.85
N GLY A 140 13.33 13.45 4.74
CA GLY A 140 12.39 13.45 5.85
C GLY A 140 11.46 14.67 5.84
N ARG A 141 10.67 14.79 6.91
CA ARG A 141 9.73 15.91 7.07
C ARG A 141 10.52 17.20 7.26
N LYS A 142 10.18 18.23 6.50
CA LYS A 142 10.77 19.58 6.69
C LYS A 142 10.58 20.05 8.12
N PRO A 143 11.60 20.64 8.75
CA PRO A 143 11.46 21.25 10.08
C PRO A 143 10.33 22.28 10.08
N LYS A 144 9.54 22.33 11.16
CA LYS A 144 8.46 23.32 11.31
C LYS A 144 8.98 24.75 11.38
N LEU A 145 10.18 24.92 11.97
CA LEU A 145 10.86 26.20 12.07
C LEU A 145 11.92 26.30 10.98
N ASN A 146 11.95 27.44 10.28
CA ASN A 146 13.06 27.75 9.37
C ASN A 146 14.35 28.08 10.14
N PRO A 147 15.54 28.15 9.50
CA PRO A 147 16.80 28.40 10.19
C PRO A 147 16.80 29.68 11.03
N PHE A 148 16.26 30.78 10.51
CA PHE A 148 16.15 32.06 11.21
C PHE A 148 15.25 31.97 12.46
N GLN A 149 14.09 31.34 12.33
CA GLN A 149 13.19 31.12 13.48
C GLN A 149 13.82 30.25 14.57
N ARG A 150 14.67 29.28 14.19
CA ARG A 150 15.41 28.43 15.13
C ARG A 150 16.41 29.25 15.93
N GLU A 151 17.17 30.11 15.27
CA GLU A 151 18.13 30.98 15.86
C GLU A 151 17.47 31.97 16.84
N GLN A 152 16.40 32.63 16.41
CA GLN A 152 15.60 33.49 17.26
C GLN A 152 15.02 32.75 18.49
N ALA A 153 14.47 31.54 18.29
CA ALA A 153 13.94 30.74 19.38
C ALA A 153 15.00 30.40 20.41
N LEU A 154 16.24 30.07 20.00
CA LEU A 154 17.36 29.82 20.89
C LEU A 154 17.79 31.10 21.64
N ALA A 155 17.86 32.25 20.96
CA ALA A 155 18.20 33.54 21.57
C ALA A 155 17.16 33.91 22.63
N ARG A 156 15.87 33.73 22.40
CA ARG A 156 14.82 34.00 23.38
C ARG A 156 14.88 33.07 24.60
N LEU A 157 15.24 31.82 24.42
CA LEU A 157 15.46 30.88 25.52
C LEU A 157 16.67 31.31 26.37
N SER A 158 17.73 31.84 25.75
CA SER A 158 18.92 32.32 26.48
C SER A 158 18.64 33.60 27.26
N THR A 159 17.64 34.41 26.91
CA THR A 159 17.19 35.59 27.67
C THR A 159 16.22 35.25 28.80
N GLY A 160 15.91 33.96 29.03
CA GLY A 160 15.10 33.49 30.15
C GLY A 160 13.63 33.25 29.83
N GLU A 161 13.21 33.37 28.58
CA GLU A 161 11.85 33.01 28.22
C GLU A 161 11.58 31.49 28.33
N THR A 162 10.39 31.12 28.73
CA THR A 162 10.06 29.71 28.90
C THR A 162 9.83 29.01 27.54
N GLN A 163 10.14 27.71 27.46
CA GLN A 163 9.88 26.91 26.27
C GLN A 163 8.41 26.96 25.81
N ALA A 164 7.48 27.13 26.75
CA ALA A 164 6.04 27.21 26.46
C ALA A 164 5.67 28.53 25.78
N GLU A 165 6.25 29.64 26.17
CA GLU A 165 6.03 30.96 25.55
C GLU A 165 6.61 31.01 24.15
N VAL A 166 7.85 30.54 24.00
CA VAL A 166 8.51 30.45 22.68
C VAL A 166 7.72 29.53 21.75
N ALA A 167 7.24 28.38 22.23
CA ALA A 167 6.43 27.48 21.43
C ALA A 167 5.11 28.12 20.95
N ARG A 168 4.43 28.86 21.81
CA ARG A 168 3.21 29.62 21.45
C ARG A 168 3.47 30.66 20.38
N THR A 169 4.56 31.41 20.49
CA THR A 169 4.92 32.47 19.53
C THR A 169 5.10 31.92 18.11
N TYR A 170 5.71 30.72 17.97
CA TYR A 170 5.95 30.13 16.66
C TYR A 170 4.88 29.12 16.23
N GLY A 171 3.80 28.92 16.99
CA GLY A 171 2.72 28.00 16.68
C GLY A 171 3.20 26.52 16.58
N VAL A 172 4.17 26.15 17.41
CA VAL A 172 4.73 24.79 17.45
C VAL A 172 4.51 24.15 18.82
N ASP A 173 4.61 22.82 18.85
CA ASP A 173 4.57 22.09 20.12
C ASP A 173 5.79 22.38 20.98
N ARG A 174 5.62 22.41 22.34
CA ARG A 174 6.68 22.61 23.31
C ARG A 174 7.84 21.62 23.10
N ALA A 175 7.54 20.36 22.74
CA ALA A 175 8.56 19.35 22.47
C ALA A 175 9.45 19.71 21.26
N THR A 176 8.96 20.54 20.32
CA THR A 176 9.76 21.04 19.18
C THR A 176 10.82 22.03 19.69
N ILE A 177 10.47 22.91 20.61
CA ILE A 177 11.41 23.87 21.24
C ILE A 177 12.36 23.14 22.19
N SER A 178 11.89 22.21 22.99
CA SER A 178 12.73 21.41 23.88
C SER A 178 13.83 20.67 23.13
N ARG A 179 13.48 20.00 22.01
CA ARG A 179 14.49 19.34 21.15
C ARG A 179 15.46 20.31 20.47
N LEU A 180 15.06 21.55 20.28
CA LEU A 180 15.93 22.59 19.74
C LEU A 180 16.96 23.05 20.79
N ALA A 181 16.56 23.17 22.07
CA ALA A 181 17.39 23.59 23.18
C ALA A 181 18.31 22.48 23.71
N SER A 182 17.95 21.21 23.47
CA SER A 182 18.82 20.10 23.88
C SER A 182 19.90 19.88 22.82
N PRO A 183 21.20 19.94 23.17
CA PRO A 183 22.25 19.53 22.23
C PRO A 183 22.06 18.07 21.89
N LEU A 184 21.91 17.75 20.60
CA LEU A 184 21.77 16.38 20.11
C LEU A 184 23.04 15.58 20.48
N PRO A 185 22.94 14.42 21.13
CA PRO A 185 24.05 13.50 21.31
C PRO A 185 24.32 12.71 20.04
N PHE A 186 24.54 13.36 18.87
CA PHE A 186 24.73 12.65 17.60
C PHE A 186 26.11 12.84 16.95
N GLU A 187 27.06 13.50 17.61
CA GLU A 187 28.42 13.61 17.09
C GLU A 187 29.47 12.75 17.85
N ALA A 188 29.02 11.89 18.77
CA ALA A 188 29.96 11.07 19.56
C ALA A 188 30.27 9.69 18.93
N CYS A 189 29.85 9.39 17.69
CA CYS A 189 30.11 8.08 17.07
C CYS A 189 31.03 8.12 15.83
N ALA A 190 31.74 9.23 15.59
CA ALA A 190 32.64 9.37 14.44
C ALA A 190 34.12 9.53 14.83
N ALA A 191 34.53 9.20 16.06
CA ALA A 191 35.93 9.27 16.49
C ALA A 191 36.32 8.02 17.31
N LEU A 192 36.44 6.87 16.62
CA LEU A 192 37.36 5.83 17.11
C LEU A 192 38.44 5.65 16.05
N PRO A 193 39.70 6.02 16.32
CA PRO A 193 40.82 5.67 15.48
C PRO A 193 41.03 4.15 15.61
N GLY A 194 41.10 3.48 14.47
CA GLY A 194 41.50 2.08 14.39
C GLY A 194 42.94 1.90 14.95
N ASN A 195 43.05 0.86 15.70
CA ASN A 195 44.33 0.23 15.99
C ASN A 195 44.31 -1.19 15.37
#